data_3eefec8f1c444ada0ab38e9b0620b38b
#
_entry.id   3eefec8f1c444ada0ab38e9b0620b38b
#
_cell.length_a   1.000
_cell.length_b   1.000
_cell.length_c   1.000
_cell.angle_alpha   90.00
_cell.angle_beta   90.00
_cell.angle_gamma   90.00
#
_symmetry.space_group_name_H-M   'P 1'
#
loop_
_entity.id
_entity.type
_entity.pdbx_description
1 polymer ?
#
loop_
_entity_poly.entity_id
_entity_poly.type
_entity_poly.pdbx_seq_one_letter_code
_entity_poly.pdbx_strand_id
1 'polypeptide(L)'
;MAIIKVLCAEDDRLMRLEMKEKMTAKGWEVIEAVDGKEALVKYKKYRPDIVVLDVNMPKRSGLEVLQLIRVNDLQTPVVIYSSLAEEKDLKIGLCQGAQVYLVKNYSVALLLEQVERLIGKTASSVIGLTDNITYDFAKAELCIGEQRQKLTMLESKVFAILCKNKNRLSPREVLLLAGWNSTAYNYESQLNKVIRKLRKLLMRENQVKIILDKGNGYWLKTEEYIHI
;
A
#
# COMPACT_ATOMS: atom_id res chain seq x y z
N MET A 1 -17.79 12.96 -15.80
CA MET A 1 -16.93 12.26 -14.82
C MET A 1 -16.09 11.26 -15.57
N ALA A 2 -14.82 11.08 -15.21
CA ALA A 2 -13.99 10.02 -15.81
C ALA A 2 -14.54 8.65 -15.40
N ILE A 3 -14.55 7.69 -16.33
CA ILE A 3 -14.97 6.32 -16.06
C ILE A 3 -13.89 5.65 -15.23
N ILE A 4 -14.26 5.09 -14.08
CA ILE A 4 -13.36 4.38 -13.18
C ILE A 4 -13.00 3.03 -13.78
N LYS A 5 -11.70 2.75 -13.87
CA LYS A 5 -11.16 1.48 -14.37
C LYS A 5 -10.76 0.58 -13.21
N VAL A 6 -11.37 -0.60 -13.15
CA VAL A 6 -11.08 -1.62 -12.14
C VAL A 6 -10.41 -2.81 -12.81
N LEU A 7 -9.19 -3.15 -12.42
CA LEU A 7 -8.57 -4.43 -12.79
C LEU A 7 -9.04 -5.49 -11.80
N CYS A 8 -9.70 -6.53 -12.31
CA CYS A 8 -10.19 -7.66 -11.53
C CYS A 8 -9.44 -8.94 -11.98
N ALA A 9 -8.58 -9.46 -11.11
CA ALA A 9 -7.81 -10.67 -11.37
C ALA A 9 -8.34 -11.81 -10.49
N GLU A 10 -8.88 -12.83 -11.13
CA GLU A 10 -9.58 -13.96 -10.52
C GLU A 10 -9.56 -15.14 -11.51
N ASP A 11 -9.10 -16.30 -11.09
CA ASP A 11 -9.04 -17.48 -11.97
C ASP A 11 -10.40 -18.20 -12.04
N ASP A 12 -11.19 -18.19 -10.95
CA ASP A 12 -12.54 -18.73 -10.96
C ASP A 12 -13.45 -17.90 -11.88
N ARG A 13 -13.97 -18.59 -12.91
CA ARG A 13 -14.81 -17.96 -13.94
C ARG A 13 -16.12 -17.40 -13.37
N LEU A 14 -16.77 -18.12 -12.47
CA LEU A 14 -18.08 -17.72 -11.92
C LEU A 14 -17.92 -16.49 -11.01
N MET A 15 -16.94 -16.54 -10.12
CA MET A 15 -16.62 -15.41 -9.24
C MET A 15 -16.23 -14.17 -10.05
N ARG A 16 -15.39 -14.33 -11.07
CA ARG A 16 -14.96 -13.24 -11.95
C ARG A 16 -16.15 -12.61 -12.68
N LEU A 17 -17.09 -13.44 -13.17
CA LEU A 17 -18.29 -12.97 -13.86
C LEU A 17 -19.19 -12.19 -12.89
N GLU A 18 -19.44 -12.70 -11.68
CA GLU A 18 -20.23 -12.02 -10.65
C GLU A 18 -19.62 -10.65 -10.30
N MET A 19 -18.30 -10.60 -10.06
CA MET A 19 -17.63 -9.34 -9.78
C MET A 19 -17.77 -8.35 -10.93
N LYS A 20 -17.56 -8.82 -12.17
CA LYS A 20 -17.71 -7.99 -13.37
C LYS A 20 -19.11 -7.41 -13.50
N GLU A 21 -20.14 -8.24 -13.39
CA GLU A 21 -21.53 -7.78 -13.51
C GLU A 21 -21.86 -6.70 -12.49
N LYS A 22 -21.53 -6.94 -11.23
CA LYS A 22 -21.79 -6.01 -10.14
C LYS A 22 -21.00 -4.70 -10.26
N MET A 23 -19.73 -4.78 -10.68
CA MET A 23 -18.88 -3.60 -10.90
C MET A 23 -19.35 -2.79 -12.12
N THR A 24 -19.75 -3.47 -13.21
CA THR A 24 -20.28 -2.80 -14.41
C THR A 24 -21.61 -2.12 -14.09
N ALA A 25 -22.47 -2.71 -13.25
CA ALA A 25 -23.71 -2.08 -12.78
C ALA A 25 -23.48 -0.78 -12.00
N LYS A 26 -22.28 -0.59 -11.41
CA LYS A 26 -21.83 0.67 -10.78
C LYS A 26 -21.32 1.72 -11.81
N GLY A 27 -21.29 1.38 -13.09
CA GLY A 27 -20.75 2.24 -14.15
C GLY A 27 -19.22 2.20 -14.27
N TRP A 28 -18.55 1.18 -13.72
CA TRP A 28 -17.11 1.02 -13.83
C TRP A 28 -16.70 0.24 -15.06
N GLU A 29 -15.56 0.57 -15.65
CA GLU A 29 -14.90 -0.21 -16.69
C GLU A 29 -14.10 -1.34 -16.03
N VAL A 30 -14.51 -2.60 -16.27
CA VAL A 30 -13.85 -3.77 -15.66
C VAL A 30 -12.87 -4.39 -16.63
N ILE A 31 -11.63 -4.45 -16.21
CA ILE A 31 -10.53 -5.13 -16.92
C ILE A 31 -10.32 -6.47 -16.23
N GLU A 32 -10.73 -7.55 -16.89
CA GLU A 32 -10.61 -8.90 -16.33
C GLU A 32 -9.20 -9.47 -16.55
N ALA A 33 -8.71 -10.28 -15.62
CA ALA A 33 -7.53 -11.12 -15.78
C ALA A 33 -7.79 -12.49 -15.16
N VAL A 34 -7.36 -13.55 -15.82
CA VAL A 34 -7.59 -14.95 -15.39
C VAL A 34 -6.40 -15.54 -14.64
N ASP A 35 -5.28 -14.83 -14.58
CA ASP A 35 -4.07 -15.24 -13.88
C ASP A 35 -3.19 -14.02 -13.53
N GLY A 36 -2.21 -14.24 -12.65
CA GLY A 36 -1.34 -13.16 -12.22
C GLY A 36 -0.40 -12.61 -13.29
N LYS A 37 -0.04 -13.39 -14.32
CA LYS A 37 0.77 -12.89 -15.45
C LYS A 37 -0.05 -11.92 -16.30
N GLU A 38 -1.28 -12.32 -16.63
CA GLU A 38 -2.22 -11.49 -17.37
C GLU A 38 -2.56 -10.21 -16.60
N ALA A 39 -2.78 -10.32 -15.29
CA ALA A 39 -3.03 -9.18 -14.43
C ALA A 39 -1.93 -8.11 -14.55
N LEU A 40 -0.66 -8.50 -14.51
CA LEU A 40 0.47 -7.57 -14.65
C LEU A 40 0.56 -6.93 -16.04
N VAL A 41 0.28 -7.70 -17.10
CA VAL A 41 0.25 -7.15 -18.46
C VAL A 41 -0.85 -6.11 -18.59
N LYS A 42 -2.06 -6.44 -18.14
CA LYS A 42 -3.22 -5.54 -18.20
C LYS A 42 -3.07 -4.33 -17.29
N TYR A 43 -2.50 -4.50 -16.09
CA TYR A 43 -2.16 -3.39 -15.20
C TYR A 43 -1.27 -2.34 -15.90
N LYS A 44 -0.18 -2.78 -16.53
CA LYS A 44 0.75 -1.89 -17.25
C LYS A 44 0.10 -1.21 -18.45
N LYS A 45 -0.75 -1.94 -19.19
CA LYS A 45 -1.40 -1.45 -20.40
C LYS A 45 -2.51 -0.44 -20.10
N TYR A 46 -3.39 -0.75 -19.16
CA TYR A 46 -4.64 0.00 -18.96
C TYR A 46 -4.57 1.03 -17.83
N ARG A 47 -3.54 0.94 -16.95
CA ARG A 47 -3.36 1.85 -15.81
C ARG A 47 -4.65 2.02 -15.01
N PRO A 48 -5.17 0.96 -14.37
CA PRO A 48 -6.44 1.00 -13.65
C PRO A 48 -6.36 1.93 -12.43
N ASP A 49 -7.50 2.48 -12.05
CA ASP A 49 -7.65 3.33 -10.87
C ASP A 49 -7.61 2.52 -9.56
N ILE A 50 -7.96 1.22 -9.64
CA ILE A 50 -7.93 0.27 -8.52
C ILE A 50 -7.74 -1.16 -9.03
N VAL A 51 -7.12 -2.00 -8.22
CA VAL A 51 -6.87 -3.41 -8.52
C VAL A 51 -7.51 -4.29 -7.47
N VAL A 52 -8.23 -5.31 -7.89
CA VAL A 52 -8.74 -6.41 -7.06
C VAL A 52 -8.02 -7.69 -7.46
N LEU A 53 -7.40 -8.36 -6.50
CA LEU A 53 -6.60 -9.56 -6.73
C LEU A 53 -7.07 -10.73 -5.88
N ASP A 54 -7.33 -11.87 -6.48
CA ASP A 54 -7.27 -13.12 -5.74
C ASP A 54 -5.81 -13.48 -5.44
N VAL A 55 -5.58 -14.16 -4.31
CA VAL A 55 -4.26 -14.67 -3.96
C VAL A 55 -3.94 -15.93 -4.75
N ASN A 56 -4.89 -16.86 -4.84
CA ASN A 56 -4.68 -18.16 -5.44
C ASN A 56 -4.96 -18.14 -6.95
N MET A 57 -4.00 -17.66 -7.72
CA MET A 57 -4.09 -17.64 -9.17
C MET A 57 -2.93 -18.44 -9.80
N PRO A 58 -3.15 -19.07 -10.97
CA PRO A 58 -2.09 -19.73 -11.72
C PRO A 58 -1.04 -18.74 -12.23
N LYS A 59 0.14 -19.26 -12.55
CA LYS A 59 1.32 -18.54 -13.08
C LYS A 59 1.96 -17.56 -12.11
N ARG A 60 1.20 -16.76 -11.39
CA ARG A 60 1.64 -15.86 -10.30
C ARG A 60 0.50 -15.65 -9.32
N SER A 61 0.84 -15.71 -8.04
CA SER A 61 -0.12 -15.38 -6.98
C SER A 61 -0.45 -13.89 -6.96
N GLY A 62 -1.61 -13.54 -6.41
CA GLY A 62 -1.99 -12.13 -6.24
C GLY A 62 -1.02 -11.34 -5.35
N LEU A 63 -0.38 -12.00 -4.38
CA LEU A 63 0.64 -11.37 -3.54
C LEU A 63 1.91 -11.04 -4.36
N GLU A 64 2.34 -11.92 -5.27
CA GLU A 64 3.45 -11.62 -6.18
C GLU A 64 3.10 -10.47 -7.14
N VAL A 65 1.85 -10.44 -7.64
CA VAL A 65 1.35 -9.34 -8.48
C VAL A 65 1.39 -8.04 -7.70
N LEU A 66 0.87 -8.02 -6.46
CA LEU A 66 0.91 -6.86 -5.56
C LEU A 66 2.34 -6.34 -5.38
N GLN A 67 3.29 -7.24 -5.07
CA GLN A 67 4.69 -6.87 -4.92
C GLN A 67 5.26 -6.19 -6.16
N LEU A 68 5.01 -6.76 -7.34
CA LEU A 68 5.50 -6.23 -8.61
C LEU A 68 4.87 -4.88 -8.97
N ILE A 69 3.60 -4.67 -8.62
CA ILE A 69 2.95 -3.35 -8.72
C ILE A 69 3.68 -2.37 -7.80
N ARG A 70 3.90 -2.75 -6.54
CA ARG A 70 4.51 -1.88 -5.52
C ARG A 70 5.98 -1.56 -5.77
N VAL A 71 6.66 -2.26 -6.68
CA VAL A 71 8.01 -1.86 -7.12
C VAL A 71 8.00 -0.44 -7.72
N ASN A 72 6.96 -0.09 -8.49
CA ASN A 72 6.92 1.16 -9.25
C ASN A 72 5.71 2.05 -8.93
N ASP A 73 4.71 1.50 -8.24
CA ASP A 73 3.47 2.21 -7.91
C ASP A 73 3.04 1.91 -6.48
N LEU A 74 3.12 2.94 -5.64
CA LEU A 74 2.67 2.92 -4.25
C LEU A 74 1.24 3.47 -4.10
N GLN A 75 0.65 4.00 -5.17
CA GLN A 75 -0.59 4.78 -5.15
C GLN A 75 -1.82 3.99 -5.52
N THR A 76 -1.78 3.28 -6.65
CA THR A 76 -2.93 2.53 -7.12
C THR A 76 -3.43 1.62 -5.99
N PRO A 77 -4.67 1.84 -5.49
CA PRO A 77 -5.20 1.00 -4.43
C PRO A 77 -5.29 -0.45 -4.89
N VAL A 78 -4.92 -1.36 -4.00
CA VAL A 78 -5.05 -2.80 -4.22
C VAL A 78 -5.88 -3.41 -3.10
N VAL A 79 -6.91 -4.11 -3.49
CA VAL A 79 -7.75 -4.94 -2.62
C VAL A 79 -7.40 -6.40 -2.89
N ILE A 80 -7.04 -7.13 -1.85
CA ILE A 80 -6.98 -8.59 -1.91
C ILE A 80 -8.37 -9.13 -1.58
N TYR A 81 -8.88 -10.04 -2.42
CA TYR A 81 -10.14 -10.75 -2.19
C TYR A 81 -9.91 -12.24 -2.40
N SER A 82 -9.73 -12.98 -1.32
CA SER A 82 -9.21 -14.35 -1.36
C SER A 82 -9.92 -15.30 -0.41
N SER A 83 -9.91 -16.59 -0.73
CA SER A 83 -10.38 -17.65 0.16
C SER A 83 -9.43 -17.92 1.33
N LEU A 84 -8.17 -17.44 1.28
CA LEU A 84 -7.21 -17.58 2.38
C LEU A 84 -7.61 -16.66 3.54
N ALA A 85 -7.87 -17.26 4.71
CA ALA A 85 -8.39 -16.59 5.89
C ALA A 85 -7.42 -16.62 7.08
N GLU A 86 -6.22 -17.20 6.93
CA GLU A 86 -5.27 -17.26 8.03
C GLU A 86 -4.70 -15.87 8.35
N GLU A 87 -4.53 -15.58 9.63
CA GLU A 87 -4.02 -14.29 10.11
C GLU A 87 -2.67 -13.93 9.47
N LYS A 88 -1.82 -14.92 9.20
CA LYS A 88 -0.54 -14.72 8.53
C LYS A 88 -0.71 -14.16 7.12
N ASP A 89 -1.69 -14.66 6.35
CA ASP A 89 -1.92 -14.23 4.97
C ASP A 89 -2.45 -12.80 4.92
N LEU A 90 -3.37 -12.47 5.83
CA LEU A 90 -3.87 -11.11 6.00
C LEU A 90 -2.74 -10.13 6.33
N LYS A 91 -1.89 -10.49 7.30
CA LYS A 91 -0.71 -9.68 7.68
C LYS A 91 0.23 -9.47 6.51
N ILE A 92 0.56 -10.54 5.77
CA ILE A 92 1.44 -10.46 4.60
C ILE A 92 0.85 -9.52 3.54
N GLY A 93 -0.40 -9.69 3.14
CA GLY A 93 -1.03 -8.86 2.13
C GLY A 93 -1.05 -7.37 2.50
N LEU A 94 -1.44 -7.04 3.74
CA LEU A 94 -1.47 -5.66 4.22
C LEU A 94 -0.06 -5.07 4.36
N CYS A 95 0.92 -5.83 4.85
CA CYS A 95 2.32 -5.39 4.96
C CYS A 95 2.95 -5.16 3.59
N GLN A 96 2.59 -5.93 2.57
CA GLN A 96 3.05 -5.76 1.20
C GLN A 96 2.41 -4.56 0.49
N GLY A 97 1.44 -3.91 1.12
CA GLY A 97 0.86 -2.68 0.64
C GLY A 97 -0.52 -2.81 -0.01
N ALA A 98 -1.26 -3.89 0.26
CA ALA A 98 -2.70 -3.91 0.02
C ALA A 98 -3.38 -2.91 0.96
N GLN A 99 -4.37 -2.19 0.46
CA GLN A 99 -5.17 -1.27 1.28
C GLN A 99 -6.25 -2.01 2.06
N VAL A 100 -6.72 -3.11 1.52
CA VAL A 100 -7.74 -3.97 2.14
C VAL A 100 -7.42 -5.42 1.81
N TYR A 101 -7.64 -6.30 2.76
CA TYR A 101 -7.68 -7.75 2.57
C TYR A 101 -9.06 -8.23 3.01
N LEU A 102 -9.82 -8.81 2.09
CA LEU A 102 -11.12 -9.39 2.32
C LEU A 102 -11.09 -10.89 2.06
N VAL A 103 -11.71 -11.64 2.95
CA VAL A 103 -11.91 -13.08 2.76
C VAL A 103 -13.18 -13.33 1.94
N LYS A 104 -13.15 -14.27 0.99
CA LYS A 104 -14.27 -14.58 0.08
C LYS A 104 -15.53 -15.14 0.78
N ASN A 105 -15.50 -15.35 2.11
CA ASN A 105 -16.70 -15.61 2.90
C ASN A 105 -17.62 -14.38 3.05
N TYR A 106 -17.11 -13.19 2.78
CA TYR A 106 -17.90 -11.98 2.66
C TYR A 106 -18.44 -11.80 1.23
N SER A 107 -19.62 -11.20 1.14
CA SER A 107 -20.28 -10.98 -0.16
C SER A 107 -19.48 -10.04 -1.08
N VAL A 108 -19.65 -10.19 -2.39
CA VAL A 108 -19.12 -9.23 -3.38
C VAL A 108 -19.65 -7.81 -3.13
N ALA A 109 -20.83 -7.66 -2.51
CA ALA A 109 -21.33 -6.34 -2.12
C ALA A 109 -20.39 -5.61 -1.17
N LEU A 110 -19.86 -6.28 -0.14
CA LEU A 110 -18.87 -5.70 0.77
C LEU A 110 -17.55 -5.35 0.04
N LEU A 111 -17.13 -6.19 -0.92
CA LEU A 111 -15.99 -5.85 -1.77
C LEU A 111 -16.22 -4.53 -2.51
N LEU A 112 -17.40 -4.35 -3.12
CA LEU A 112 -17.71 -3.12 -3.85
C LEU A 112 -17.71 -1.89 -2.94
N GLU A 113 -18.25 -1.99 -1.74
CA GLU A 113 -18.19 -0.90 -0.74
C GLU A 113 -16.75 -0.50 -0.41
N GLN A 114 -15.85 -1.47 -0.25
CA GLN A 114 -14.44 -1.17 0.00
C GLN A 114 -13.77 -0.53 -1.22
N VAL A 115 -14.09 -1.00 -2.42
CA VAL A 115 -13.61 -0.40 -3.68
C VAL A 115 -14.08 1.05 -3.80
N GLU A 116 -15.37 1.34 -3.59
CA GLU A 116 -15.93 2.71 -3.59
C GLU A 116 -15.23 3.61 -2.59
N ARG A 117 -15.05 3.12 -1.37
CA ARG A 117 -14.36 3.87 -0.31
C ARG A 117 -12.92 4.22 -0.68
N LEU A 118 -12.21 3.32 -1.36
CA LEU A 118 -10.84 3.55 -1.79
C LEU A 118 -10.76 4.53 -2.96
N ILE A 119 -11.63 4.40 -3.94
CA ILE A 119 -11.72 5.33 -5.09
C ILE A 119 -12.02 6.75 -4.60
N GLY A 120 -12.95 6.91 -3.66
CA GLY A 120 -13.27 8.23 -3.08
C GLY A 120 -12.11 8.85 -2.27
N LYS A 121 -11.16 8.03 -1.80
CA LYS A 121 -9.99 8.47 -1.03
C LYS A 121 -8.76 8.78 -1.90
N THR A 122 -8.74 8.40 -3.17
CA THR A 122 -7.59 8.66 -4.06
C THR A 122 -7.39 10.15 -4.39
N ALA A 123 -8.19 11.03 -3.82
CA ALA A 123 -8.11 12.47 -4.04
C ALA A 123 -6.88 13.15 -3.42
N SER A 124 -6.10 12.49 -2.54
CA SER A 124 -4.89 13.10 -1.97
C SER A 124 -3.77 12.08 -1.83
N SER A 125 -2.79 12.16 -2.73
CA SER A 125 -1.50 11.45 -2.57
C SER A 125 -0.62 12.06 -1.49
N VAL A 126 -1.05 13.18 -0.91
CA VAL A 126 -0.28 13.98 0.05
C VAL A 126 -0.78 13.72 1.46
N ILE A 127 0.12 13.27 2.33
CA ILE A 127 -0.12 13.21 3.78
C ILE A 127 0.50 14.44 4.45
N GLY A 128 -0.31 15.21 5.17
CA GLY A 128 0.16 16.23 6.11
C GLY A 128 0.70 15.56 7.38
N LEU A 129 1.97 15.81 7.69
CA LEU A 129 2.58 15.39 8.96
C LEU A 129 2.45 16.52 9.98
N THR A 130 2.70 17.76 9.55
CA THR A 130 2.48 19.02 10.27
C THR A 130 2.06 20.08 9.26
N ASP A 131 1.83 21.32 9.69
CA ASP A 131 1.50 22.43 8.78
C ASP A 131 2.61 22.70 7.75
N ASN A 132 3.87 22.44 8.12
CA ASN A 132 5.04 22.68 7.27
C ASN A 132 5.63 21.41 6.62
N ILE A 133 5.17 20.21 7.01
CA ILE A 133 5.74 18.95 6.51
C ILE A 133 4.65 18.12 5.85
N THR A 134 4.81 17.88 4.55
CA THR A 134 3.93 17.01 3.79
C THR A 134 4.71 15.95 3.05
N TYR A 135 4.11 14.80 2.81
CA TYR A 135 4.70 13.73 2.02
C TYR A 135 3.77 13.31 0.89
N ASP A 136 4.22 13.50 -0.34
CA ASP A 136 3.52 13.06 -1.55
C ASP A 136 3.99 11.65 -1.94
N PHE A 137 3.12 10.67 -1.72
CA PHE A 137 3.43 9.26 -2.04
C PHE A 137 3.57 9.03 -3.55
N ALA A 138 2.77 9.74 -4.39
CA ALA A 138 2.82 9.55 -5.84
C ALA A 138 4.15 9.98 -6.42
N LYS A 139 4.73 11.03 -5.86
CA LYS A 139 5.99 11.58 -6.31
C LYS A 139 7.19 11.07 -5.53
N ALA A 140 6.96 10.31 -4.44
CA ALA A 140 7.97 9.96 -3.45
C ALA A 140 8.72 11.20 -2.95
N GLU A 141 8.01 12.27 -2.69
CA GLU A 141 8.56 13.60 -2.40
C GLU A 141 8.16 14.06 -0.99
N LEU A 142 9.16 14.34 -0.17
CA LEU A 142 9.00 14.93 1.14
C LEU A 142 9.19 16.45 0.99
N CYS A 143 8.15 17.21 1.36
CA CYS A 143 8.17 18.67 1.38
C CYS A 143 8.33 19.14 2.83
N ILE A 144 9.30 20.01 3.09
CA ILE A 144 9.58 20.62 4.38
C ILE A 144 9.66 22.14 4.15
N GLY A 145 8.60 22.87 4.50
CA GLY A 145 8.44 24.25 4.05
C GLY A 145 8.50 24.34 2.52
N GLU A 146 9.38 25.19 2.00
CA GLU A 146 9.59 25.33 0.54
C GLU A 146 10.53 24.28 -0.05
N GLN A 147 11.24 23.52 0.78
CA GLN A 147 12.21 22.52 0.32
C GLN A 147 11.52 21.21 -0.06
N ARG A 148 11.86 20.70 -1.23
CA ARG A 148 11.38 19.42 -1.75
C ARG A 148 12.51 18.42 -1.84
N GLN A 149 12.34 17.27 -1.21
CA GLN A 149 13.33 16.20 -1.20
C GLN A 149 12.73 14.92 -1.77
N LYS A 150 13.26 14.46 -2.89
CA LYS A 150 12.88 13.20 -3.49
C LYS A 150 13.49 12.04 -2.70
N LEU A 151 12.68 11.08 -2.31
CA LEU A 151 13.10 9.85 -1.65
C LEU A 151 13.38 8.78 -2.70
N THR A 152 14.33 7.89 -2.42
CA THR A 152 14.49 6.67 -3.21
C THR A 152 13.28 5.77 -2.99
N MET A 153 13.05 4.82 -3.90
CA MET A 153 11.93 3.87 -3.79
C MET A 153 11.91 3.14 -2.45
N LEU A 154 13.09 2.74 -1.95
CA LEU A 154 13.24 2.04 -0.68
C LEU A 154 12.89 2.94 0.52
N GLU A 155 13.41 4.17 0.53
CA GLU A 155 13.11 5.17 1.55
C GLU A 155 11.61 5.52 1.55
N SER A 156 11.03 5.68 0.35
CA SER A 156 9.62 5.96 0.16
C SER A 156 8.74 4.84 0.74
N LYS A 157 9.05 3.57 0.47
CA LYS A 157 8.30 2.42 1.02
C LYS A 157 8.33 2.39 2.55
N VAL A 158 9.50 2.54 3.14
CA VAL A 158 9.65 2.57 4.61
C VAL A 158 8.94 3.79 5.20
N PHE A 159 9.13 4.96 4.60
CA PHE A 159 8.52 6.20 5.08
C PHE A 159 7.00 6.20 4.96
N ALA A 160 6.46 5.59 3.89
CA ALA A 160 5.02 5.40 3.72
C ALA A 160 4.37 4.64 4.88
N ILE A 161 5.01 3.56 5.36
CA ILE A 161 4.52 2.81 6.52
C ILE A 161 4.55 3.66 7.78
N LEU A 162 5.65 4.39 8.01
CA LEU A 162 5.76 5.29 9.15
C LEU A 162 4.67 6.38 9.13
N CYS A 163 4.38 6.95 7.97
CA CYS A 163 3.33 7.96 7.80
C CYS A 163 1.92 7.40 8.01
N LYS A 164 1.65 6.19 7.49
CA LYS A 164 0.36 5.50 7.72
C LYS A 164 0.12 5.21 9.21
N ASN A 165 1.20 4.90 9.94
CA ASN A 165 1.20 4.64 11.37
C ASN A 165 1.60 5.89 12.19
N LYS A 166 1.32 7.10 11.68
CA LYS A 166 1.61 8.34 12.41
C LYS A 166 1.10 8.24 13.85
N ASN A 167 1.98 8.52 14.82
CA ASN A 167 1.71 8.43 16.26
C ASN A 167 1.35 7.02 16.77
N ARG A 168 1.70 5.98 16.00
CA ARG A 168 1.57 4.57 16.40
C ARG A 168 2.87 3.83 16.13
N LEU A 169 3.04 2.70 16.78
CA LEU A 169 4.20 1.83 16.54
C LEU A 169 4.13 1.23 15.13
N SER A 170 5.22 1.37 14.40
CA SER A 170 5.47 0.62 13.17
C SER A 170 6.41 -0.54 13.50
N PRO A 171 5.92 -1.78 13.57
CA PRO A 171 6.75 -2.93 13.90
C PRO A 171 7.91 -3.08 12.92
N ARG A 172 9.05 -3.52 13.43
CA ARG A 172 10.28 -3.69 12.62
C ARG A 172 10.07 -4.62 11.43
N GLU A 173 9.38 -5.73 11.65
CA GLU A 173 9.05 -6.71 10.62
C GLU A 173 8.22 -6.10 9.48
N VAL A 174 7.25 -5.24 9.80
CA VAL A 174 6.42 -4.55 8.82
C VAL A 174 7.26 -3.62 7.95
N LEU A 175 8.22 -2.90 8.55
CA LEU A 175 9.13 -2.02 7.81
C LEU A 175 10.10 -2.81 6.92
N LEU A 176 10.60 -3.95 7.40
CA LEU A 176 11.44 -4.86 6.63
C LEU A 176 10.67 -5.47 5.45
N LEU A 177 9.46 -5.96 5.68
CA LEU A 177 8.60 -6.47 4.61
C LEU A 177 8.30 -5.40 3.56
N ALA A 178 7.97 -4.19 3.98
CA ALA A 178 7.70 -3.09 3.04
C ALA A 178 8.92 -2.72 2.19
N GLY A 179 10.10 -2.69 2.80
CA GLY A 179 11.34 -2.32 2.11
C GLY A 179 11.93 -3.43 1.24
N TRP A 180 12.05 -4.62 1.80
CA TRP A 180 12.84 -5.72 1.20
C TRP A 180 12.05 -6.98 0.92
N ASN A 181 10.75 -6.98 1.20
CA ASN A 181 9.90 -8.16 1.07
C ASN A 181 10.41 -9.37 1.87
N SER A 182 11.06 -9.11 2.98
CA SER A 182 11.66 -10.11 3.85
C SER A 182 11.77 -9.57 5.28
N THR A 183 11.57 -10.44 6.25
CA THR A 183 11.81 -10.17 7.68
C THR A 183 13.21 -10.60 8.11
N ALA A 184 14.04 -11.06 7.17
CA ALA A 184 15.35 -11.61 7.47
C ALA A 184 16.28 -10.59 8.14
N TYR A 185 16.99 -11.03 9.16
CA TYR A 185 17.89 -10.24 9.99
C TYR A 185 19.00 -9.52 9.20
N ASN A 186 19.40 -10.07 8.05
CA ASN A 186 20.41 -9.46 7.18
C ASN A 186 20.03 -8.09 6.61
N TYR A 187 18.73 -7.70 6.60
CA TYR A 187 18.27 -6.40 6.13
C TYR A 187 18.16 -5.34 7.24
N GLU A 188 18.35 -5.71 8.49
CA GLU A 188 18.23 -4.77 9.62
C GLU A 188 19.24 -3.61 9.55
N SER A 189 20.48 -3.89 9.16
CA SER A 189 21.49 -2.84 8.98
C SER A 189 21.08 -1.84 7.89
N GLN A 190 20.41 -2.32 6.85
CA GLN A 190 19.90 -1.48 5.76
C GLN A 190 18.69 -0.65 6.22
N LEU A 191 17.76 -1.24 6.97
CA LEU A 191 16.65 -0.51 7.59
C LEU A 191 17.17 0.63 8.48
N ASN A 192 18.16 0.34 9.32
CA ASN A 192 18.78 1.35 10.19
C ASN A 192 19.42 2.50 9.38
N LYS A 193 20.04 2.21 8.23
CA LYS A 193 20.57 3.24 7.32
C LYS A 193 19.46 4.11 6.74
N VAL A 194 18.35 3.51 6.29
CA VAL A 194 17.16 4.22 5.79
C VAL A 194 16.58 5.11 6.90
N ILE A 195 16.35 4.57 8.08
CA ILE A 195 15.82 5.34 9.22
C ILE A 195 16.76 6.50 9.58
N ARG A 196 18.07 6.28 9.60
CA ARG A 196 19.06 7.34 9.86
C ARG A 196 18.96 8.46 8.84
N LYS A 197 18.80 8.12 7.55
CA LYS A 197 18.66 9.12 6.49
C LYS A 197 17.35 9.90 6.62
N LEU A 198 16.24 9.22 6.87
CA LEU A 198 14.95 9.87 7.09
C LEU A 198 15.00 10.81 8.32
N ARG A 199 15.62 10.38 9.42
CA ARG A 199 15.85 11.24 10.59
C ARG A 199 16.61 12.50 10.22
N LYS A 200 17.70 12.37 9.44
CA LYS A 200 18.52 13.53 9.02
C LYS A 200 17.70 14.53 8.19
N LEU A 201 16.79 14.07 7.36
CA LEU A 201 15.89 14.92 6.59
C LEU A 201 14.89 15.67 7.50
N LEU A 202 14.30 14.96 8.45
CA LEU A 202 13.31 15.50 9.39
C LEU A 202 13.93 16.36 10.52
N MET A 203 15.23 16.25 10.80
CA MET A 203 15.91 17.05 11.85
C MET A 203 15.90 18.55 11.58
N ARG A 204 15.60 18.99 10.37
CA ARG A 204 15.52 20.41 10.02
C ARG A 204 14.31 21.11 10.65
N GLU A 205 13.29 20.31 11.03
CA GLU A 205 12.09 20.75 11.73
C GLU A 205 11.90 19.86 12.96
N ASN A 206 11.90 20.45 14.15
CA ASN A 206 11.75 19.70 15.41
C ASN A 206 10.38 19.03 15.61
N GLN A 207 9.45 19.30 14.71
CA GLN A 207 8.03 18.93 14.81
C GLN A 207 7.73 17.46 14.51
N VAL A 208 8.63 16.75 13.82
CA VAL A 208 8.45 15.32 13.50
C VAL A 208 9.70 14.54 13.84
N LYS A 209 9.56 13.48 14.62
CA LYS A 209 10.69 12.63 15.06
C LYS A 209 10.41 11.17 14.79
N ILE A 210 11.41 10.44 14.29
CA ILE A 210 11.39 8.98 14.24
C ILE A 210 12.09 8.45 15.47
N ILE A 211 11.34 7.82 16.37
CA ILE A 211 11.83 7.31 17.66
C ILE A 211 11.95 5.79 17.59
N LEU A 212 13.03 5.24 18.12
CA LEU A 212 13.20 3.80 18.23
C LEU A 212 12.53 3.30 19.50
N ASP A 213 11.64 2.32 19.34
CA ASP A 213 11.17 1.48 20.42
C ASP A 213 12.03 0.21 20.42
N LYS A 214 12.87 0.06 21.46
CA LYS A 214 13.88 -1.02 21.53
C LYS A 214 13.21 -2.39 21.44
N GLY A 215 13.59 -3.15 20.42
CA GLY A 215 13.08 -4.50 20.16
C GLY A 215 11.78 -4.54 19.34
N ASN A 216 10.96 -3.49 19.31
CA ASN A 216 9.62 -3.53 18.73
C ASN A 216 9.53 -2.86 17.34
N GLY A 217 10.18 -1.70 17.15
CA GLY A 217 10.09 -0.98 15.89
C GLY A 217 10.36 0.51 15.99
N TYR A 218 9.61 1.31 15.24
CA TYR A 218 9.80 2.75 15.17
C TYR A 218 8.46 3.49 15.25
N TRP A 219 8.48 4.67 15.87
CA TRP A 219 7.39 5.62 15.91
C TRP A 219 7.72 6.82 15.02
N LEU A 220 6.79 7.27 14.21
CA LEU A 220 6.81 8.61 13.63
C LEU A 220 5.92 9.49 14.51
N LYS A 221 6.52 10.26 15.40
CA LYS A 221 5.79 11.18 16.31
C LYS A 221 5.76 12.58 15.74
N THR A 222 4.61 13.25 15.85
CA THR A 222 4.43 14.68 15.56
C THR A 222 4.37 15.48 16.88
N GLU A 223 4.45 16.81 16.82
CA GLU A 223 4.58 17.70 18.01
C GLU A 223 3.64 17.39 19.15
N GLU A 224 2.37 17.14 18.85
CA GLU A 224 1.35 16.79 19.86
C GLU A 224 1.71 15.58 20.72
N TYR A 225 2.67 14.74 20.28
CA TYR A 225 3.05 13.46 20.88
C TYR A 225 4.54 13.35 21.21
N ILE A 226 5.31 14.45 21.11
CA ILE A 226 6.76 14.42 21.41
C ILE A 226 7.00 14.58 22.92
N HIS A 227 6.04 15.15 23.64
CA HIS A 227 6.14 15.50 25.07
C HIS A 227 5.45 14.49 26.01
N ILE A 228 5.01 13.34 25.51
CA ILE A 228 4.49 12.22 26.28
C ILE A 228 5.52 11.09 26.21
#